data_1b80db53d507dd07ce293b0de619481e
#
_entry.id   1b80db53d507dd07ce293b0de619481e
#
_cell.length_a   1.000
_cell.length_b   1.000
_cell.length_c   1.000
_cell.angle_alpha   90.00
_cell.angle_beta   90.00
_cell.angle_gamma   90.00
#
_symmetry.space_group_name_H-M   'P 1'
#
loop_
_entity.id
_entity.type
_entity.pdbx_description
1 polymer ?
#
loop_
_entity_poly.entity_id
_entity_poly.type
_entity_poly.pdbx_seq_one_letter_code
_entity_poly.pdbx_strand_id
1 'polypeptide(L)'
;MLIGLISDTHITEKRGKLPQKVFKEFANVDLIIHAGDITRKKVLDELETICTVKAVLGNNDKLDLNKTEILEIENFKIGINHGTKYSGDFDKLYKLAIELDVNVLITGHTHKPHLEIIDNVLLINPGSSNRPIKSDPSIAVLNIDKSHESVGDIGVDFIKL
;
A
#
# COMPACT_ATOMS: atom_id res chain seq x y z
N MET A 1 -9.19 7.21 -11.30
CA MET A 1 -7.83 6.65 -11.23
C MET A 1 -7.86 5.35 -10.47
N LEU A 2 -7.27 4.28 -11.04
CA LEU A 2 -7.14 3.00 -10.37
C LEU A 2 -5.71 2.86 -9.82
N ILE A 3 -5.59 2.51 -8.53
CA ILE A 3 -4.30 2.44 -7.83
C ILE A 3 -4.15 1.05 -7.22
N GLY A 4 -3.14 0.30 -7.67
CA GLY A 4 -2.76 -0.98 -7.08
C GLY A 4 -1.99 -0.79 -5.79
N LEU A 5 -2.41 -1.43 -4.70
CA LEU A 5 -1.72 -1.43 -3.41
C LEU A 5 -1.11 -2.78 -3.12
N ILE A 6 0.17 -2.78 -2.80
CA ILE A 6 0.94 -3.98 -2.42
C ILE A 6 1.88 -3.65 -1.26
N SER A 7 2.14 -4.60 -0.39
CA SER A 7 3.07 -4.46 0.72
C SER A 7 3.68 -5.80 1.12
N ASP A 8 4.75 -5.73 1.91
CA ASP A 8 5.33 -6.88 2.60
C ASP A 8 5.61 -8.06 1.66
N THR A 9 6.23 -7.78 0.52
CA THR A 9 6.58 -8.78 -0.50
C THR A 9 7.67 -9.73 -0.01
N HIS A 10 8.64 -9.25 0.77
CA HIS A 10 9.71 -10.05 1.37
C HIS A 10 10.39 -11.06 0.43
N ILE A 11 10.55 -10.70 -0.83
CA ILE A 11 11.17 -11.55 -1.85
C ILE A 11 12.68 -11.52 -1.67
N THR A 12 13.29 -12.71 -1.52
CA THR A 12 14.74 -12.89 -1.37
C THR A 12 15.29 -13.73 -2.51
N GLU A 13 16.63 -13.83 -2.63
CA GLU A 13 17.26 -14.72 -3.65
C GLU A 13 16.80 -16.16 -3.60
N LYS A 14 16.57 -16.64 -2.39
CA LYS A 14 16.21 -18.03 -2.13
C LYS A 14 14.71 -18.26 -2.04
N ARG A 15 13.90 -17.20 -1.95
CA ARG A 15 12.47 -17.34 -1.66
C ARG A 15 11.64 -16.36 -2.46
N GLY A 16 10.75 -16.91 -3.22
CA GLY A 16 9.61 -16.23 -3.78
C GLY A 16 9.88 -15.47 -5.08
N LYS A 17 8.79 -15.29 -5.76
CA LYS A 17 8.58 -14.37 -6.89
C LYS A 17 7.26 -13.68 -6.62
N LEU A 18 7.02 -12.54 -7.23
CA LEU A 18 5.69 -11.95 -7.22
C LEU A 18 4.68 -12.97 -7.79
N PRO A 19 3.54 -13.20 -7.12
CA PRO A 19 2.49 -14.04 -7.65
C PRO A 19 2.03 -13.54 -9.02
N GLN A 20 1.85 -14.43 -9.98
CA GLN A 20 1.36 -14.10 -11.33
C GLN A 20 0.04 -13.31 -11.28
N LYS A 21 -0.78 -13.57 -10.27
CA LYS A 21 -2.05 -12.89 -10.06
C LYS A 21 -1.88 -11.39 -9.81
N VAL A 22 -0.78 -10.94 -9.18
CA VAL A 22 -0.47 -9.52 -9.01
C VAL A 22 -0.42 -8.81 -10.38
N PHE A 23 0.30 -9.37 -11.35
CA PHE A 23 0.41 -8.81 -12.69
C PHE A 23 -0.94 -8.77 -13.42
N LYS A 24 -1.77 -9.81 -13.22
CA LYS A 24 -3.11 -9.87 -13.80
C LYS A 24 -4.03 -8.79 -13.22
N GLU A 25 -4.08 -8.69 -11.90
CA GLU A 25 -4.98 -7.76 -11.21
C GLU A 25 -4.54 -6.29 -11.36
N PHE A 26 -3.24 -6.04 -11.50
CA PHE A 26 -2.70 -4.71 -11.72
C PHE A 26 -2.55 -4.31 -13.20
N ALA A 27 -2.95 -5.17 -14.15
CA ALA A 27 -2.75 -4.91 -15.58
C ALA A 27 -3.36 -3.59 -16.08
N ASN A 28 -4.39 -3.07 -15.41
CA ASN A 28 -5.10 -1.86 -15.80
C ASN A 28 -5.06 -0.75 -14.73
N VAL A 29 -4.17 -0.83 -13.74
CA VAL A 29 -4.02 0.26 -12.76
C VAL A 29 -3.15 1.38 -13.34
N ASP A 30 -3.43 2.60 -12.92
CA ASP A 30 -2.70 3.80 -13.38
C ASP A 30 -1.42 4.04 -12.58
N LEU A 31 -1.40 3.55 -11.34
CA LEU A 31 -0.31 3.71 -10.37
C LEU A 31 -0.24 2.48 -9.47
N ILE A 32 0.97 2.07 -9.09
CA ILE A 32 1.18 1.08 -8.04
C ILE A 32 1.84 1.76 -6.84
N ILE A 33 1.33 1.48 -5.64
CA ILE A 33 1.90 1.92 -4.38
C ILE A 33 2.38 0.69 -3.61
N HIS A 34 3.68 0.67 -3.27
CA HIS A 34 4.29 -0.36 -2.43
C HIS A 34 4.57 0.21 -1.04
N ALA A 35 3.86 -0.27 -0.03
CA ALA A 35 3.94 0.25 1.34
C ALA A 35 5.09 -0.36 2.18
N GLY A 36 6.20 -0.77 1.55
CA GLY A 36 7.43 -1.18 2.23
C GLY A 36 7.58 -2.69 2.43
N ASP A 37 8.75 -3.07 2.99
CA ASP A 37 9.24 -4.46 3.09
C ASP A 37 9.30 -5.16 1.73
N ILE A 38 9.91 -4.46 0.79
CA ILE A 38 10.16 -4.87 -0.60
C ILE A 38 11.27 -5.91 -0.64
N THR A 39 12.33 -5.64 0.13
CA THR A 39 13.59 -6.37 0.29
C THR A 39 14.52 -6.37 -0.91
N ARG A 40 14.02 -6.26 -2.14
CA ARG A 40 14.85 -6.26 -3.36
C ARG A 40 14.32 -5.29 -4.42
N LYS A 41 15.23 -4.51 -4.98
CA LYS A 41 14.91 -3.58 -6.08
C LYS A 41 14.20 -4.28 -7.24
N LYS A 42 14.57 -5.51 -7.56
CA LYS A 42 13.95 -6.30 -8.63
C LYS A 42 12.41 -6.37 -8.53
N VAL A 43 11.85 -6.34 -7.31
CA VAL A 43 10.39 -6.31 -7.13
C VAL A 43 9.79 -5.04 -7.72
N LEU A 44 10.44 -3.90 -7.48
CA LEU A 44 10.02 -2.62 -8.07
C LEU A 44 10.20 -2.65 -9.59
N ASP A 45 11.35 -3.13 -10.08
CA ASP A 45 11.63 -3.24 -11.52
C ASP A 45 10.55 -4.11 -12.22
N GLU A 46 10.10 -5.20 -11.59
CA GLU A 46 9.01 -6.05 -12.12
C GLU A 46 7.65 -5.32 -12.11
N LEU A 47 7.31 -4.59 -11.05
CA LEU A 47 6.06 -3.81 -10.98
C LEU A 47 6.08 -2.62 -11.95
N GLU A 48 7.23 -1.98 -12.16
CA GLU A 48 7.41 -0.88 -13.11
C GLU A 48 7.20 -1.31 -14.57
N THR A 49 7.20 -2.61 -14.87
CA THR A 49 6.79 -3.10 -16.20
C THR A 49 5.30 -2.92 -16.48
N ILE A 50 4.49 -2.69 -15.45
CA ILE A 50 3.04 -2.47 -15.55
C ILE A 50 2.74 -0.98 -15.68
N CYS A 51 3.15 -0.19 -14.68
CA CYS A 51 2.96 1.26 -14.65
C CYS A 51 3.93 1.90 -13.65
N THR A 52 3.80 3.21 -13.43
CA THR A 52 4.59 3.94 -12.42
C THR A 52 4.41 3.32 -11.04
N VAL A 53 5.52 3.18 -10.29
CA VAL A 53 5.54 2.67 -8.91
C VAL A 53 6.00 3.77 -7.97
N LYS A 54 5.26 3.97 -6.87
CA LYS A 54 5.67 4.74 -5.70
C LYS A 54 5.88 3.80 -4.54
N ALA A 55 6.99 3.94 -3.83
CA ALA A 55 7.33 3.01 -2.76
C ALA A 55 7.98 3.72 -1.58
N VAL A 56 7.79 3.18 -0.38
CA VAL A 56 8.46 3.62 0.84
C VAL A 56 9.28 2.49 1.45
N LEU A 57 10.24 2.87 2.32
CA LEU A 57 11.03 1.90 3.07
C LEU A 57 10.19 1.20 4.14
N GLY A 58 10.28 -0.12 4.19
CA GLY A 58 9.94 -0.92 5.36
C GLY A 58 11.16 -1.16 6.27
N ASN A 59 10.95 -1.82 7.39
CA ASN A 59 12.03 -2.10 8.35
C ASN A 59 13.03 -3.17 7.88
N ASN A 60 12.67 -3.97 6.87
CA ASN A 60 13.54 -4.97 6.27
C ASN A 60 14.22 -4.50 4.98
N ASP A 61 14.01 -3.26 4.56
CA ASP A 61 14.56 -2.73 3.33
C ASP A 61 15.95 -2.09 3.52
N LYS A 62 16.78 -2.25 2.49
CA LYS A 62 18.08 -1.59 2.34
C LYS A 62 18.14 -0.89 0.98
N LEU A 63 17.06 -0.23 0.60
CA LEU A 63 16.90 0.48 -0.67
C LEU A 63 17.03 1.98 -0.42
N ASP A 64 17.36 2.74 -1.46
CA ASP A 64 17.37 4.19 -1.42
C ASP A 64 15.96 4.74 -1.69
N LEU A 65 15.14 4.74 -0.65
CA LEU A 65 13.74 5.19 -0.67
C LEU A 65 13.45 6.03 0.58
N ASN A 66 12.45 6.88 0.50
CA ASN A 66 11.94 7.61 1.66
C ASN A 66 11.15 6.69 2.60
N LYS A 67 11.10 7.05 3.89
CA LYS A 67 10.24 6.35 4.87
C LYS A 67 8.77 6.73 4.74
N THR A 68 8.51 7.90 4.19
CA THR A 68 7.17 8.44 3.99
C THR A 68 7.14 9.17 2.66
N GLU A 69 6.07 8.96 1.90
CA GLU A 69 5.73 9.69 0.69
C GLU A 69 4.34 10.29 0.83
N ILE A 70 4.11 11.44 0.22
CA ILE A 70 2.80 12.08 0.13
C ILE A 70 2.51 12.37 -1.33
N LEU A 71 1.35 11.93 -1.79
CA LEU A 71 0.85 12.13 -3.14
C LEU A 71 -0.44 12.92 -3.11
N GLU A 72 -0.63 13.82 -4.06
CA GLU A 72 -1.92 14.46 -4.32
C GLU A 72 -2.57 13.78 -5.53
N ILE A 73 -3.72 13.15 -5.31
CA ILE A 73 -4.47 12.42 -6.34
C ILE A 73 -5.93 12.87 -6.27
N GLU A 74 -6.38 13.54 -7.34
CA GLU A 74 -7.69 14.15 -7.41
C GLU A 74 -7.91 15.11 -6.22
N ASN A 75 -8.92 14.86 -5.40
CA ASN A 75 -9.26 15.69 -4.24
C ASN A 75 -8.60 15.20 -2.93
N PHE A 76 -7.72 14.20 -2.99
CA PHE A 76 -7.17 13.54 -1.80
C PHE A 76 -5.66 13.67 -1.71
N LYS A 77 -5.18 13.86 -0.48
CA LYS A 77 -3.78 13.69 -0.12
C LYS A 77 -3.58 12.28 0.44
N ILE A 78 -2.69 11.54 -0.17
CA ILE A 78 -2.40 10.14 0.18
C ILE A 78 -1.02 10.06 0.81
N GLY A 79 -0.97 9.70 2.08
CA GLY A 79 0.27 9.37 2.78
C GLY A 79 0.59 7.88 2.62
N ILE A 80 1.87 7.59 2.45
CA ILE A 80 2.39 6.22 2.40
C ILE A 80 3.46 6.10 3.47
N ASN A 81 3.30 5.17 4.39
CA ASN A 81 4.29 4.89 5.44
C ASN A 81 4.17 3.42 5.83
N HIS A 82 5.29 2.72 6.01
CA HIS A 82 5.22 1.29 6.31
C HIS A 82 4.50 0.95 7.63
N GLY A 83 4.52 1.87 8.60
CA GLY A 83 3.78 1.68 9.84
C GLY A 83 4.52 0.92 10.94
N THR A 84 5.82 0.64 10.79
CA THR A 84 6.65 -0.14 11.72
C THR A 84 6.50 0.29 13.19
N LYS A 85 6.46 1.60 13.46
CA LYS A 85 6.38 2.15 14.82
C LYS A 85 5.01 1.98 15.46
N TYR A 86 4.00 1.69 14.68
CA TYR A 86 2.60 1.76 15.09
C TYR A 86 1.96 0.39 15.26
N SER A 87 2.56 -0.68 14.70
CA SER A 87 2.16 -2.10 14.86
C SER A 87 0.64 -2.35 14.67
N GLY A 88 0.01 -1.60 13.77
CA GLY A 88 -1.43 -1.70 13.50
C GLY A 88 -2.33 -1.05 14.56
N ASP A 89 -1.80 -0.20 15.43
CA ASP A 89 -2.57 0.64 16.36
C ASP A 89 -3.23 1.78 15.58
N PHE A 90 -4.55 1.70 15.39
CA PHE A 90 -5.30 2.62 14.52
C PHE A 90 -5.34 4.04 15.06
N ASP A 91 -5.37 4.25 16.37
CA ASP A 91 -5.33 5.59 16.97
C ASP A 91 -4.00 6.28 16.67
N LYS A 92 -2.90 5.52 16.69
CA LYS A 92 -1.58 6.05 16.34
C LYS A 92 -1.41 6.29 14.84
N LEU A 93 -1.97 5.40 14.00
CA LEU A 93 -1.98 5.59 12.54
C LEU A 93 -2.85 6.79 12.15
N TYR A 94 -3.99 6.98 12.78
CA TYR A 94 -4.82 8.17 12.60
C TYR A 94 -4.06 9.45 12.98
N LYS A 95 -3.38 9.48 14.14
CA LYS A 95 -2.54 10.63 14.53
C LYS A 95 -1.44 10.90 13.51
N LEU A 96 -0.79 9.86 12.99
CA LEU A 96 0.18 10.02 11.91
C LEU A 96 -0.45 10.65 10.65
N ALA A 97 -1.64 10.23 10.26
CA ALA A 97 -2.34 10.82 9.11
C ALA A 97 -2.62 12.31 9.32
N ILE A 98 -3.04 12.69 10.53
CA ILE A 98 -3.24 14.10 10.90
C ILE A 98 -1.93 14.89 10.88
N GLU A 99 -0.83 14.33 11.43
CA GLU A 99 0.50 14.97 11.41
C GLU A 99 1.02 15.17 9.98
N LEU A 100 0.72 14.25 9.07
CA LEU A 100 1.09 14.33 7.65
C LEU A 100 0.12 15.18 6.82
N ASP A 101 -0.98 15.65 7.38
CA ASP A 101 -2.05 16.37 6.68
C ASP A 101 -2.58 15.59 5.47
N VAL A 102 -2.92 14.30 5.68
CA VAL A 102 -3.41 13.40 4.62
C VAL A 102 -4.81 12.86 4.92
N ASN A 103 -5.58 12.61 3.86
CA ASN A 103 -6.94 12.04 3.96
C ASN A 103 -6.92 10.49 3.87
N VAL A 104 -5.90 9.94 3.21
CA VAL A 104 -5.71 8.50 3.06
C VAL A 104 -4.32 8.15 3.55
N LEU A 105 -4.19 7.16 4.44
CA LEU A 105 -2.91 6.63 4.87
C LEU A 105 -2.80 5.16 4.49
N ILE A 106 -1.83 4.87 3.63
CA ILE A 106 -1.52 3.50 3.17
C ILE A 106 -0.36 2.97 4.00
N THR A 107 -0.54 1.80 4.60
CA THR A 107 0.46 1.16 5.47
C THR A 107 0.70 -0.30 5.10
N GLY A 108 1.70 -0.92 5.71
CA GLY A 108 2.02 -2.35 5.63
C GLY A 108 2.30 -2.93 7.02
N HIS A 109 3.42 -3.66 7.16
CA HIS A 109 4.03 -4.14 8.41
C HIS A 109 3.26 -5.23 9.15
N THR A 110 1.95 -5.11 9.31
CA THR A 110 1.16 -6.11 10.04
C THR A 110 0.92 -7.38 9.25
N HIS A 111 1.17 -7.36 7.93
CA HIS A 111 0.89 -8.44 6.98
C HIS A 111 -0.59 -8.85 6.92
N LYS A 112 -1.48 -8.04 7.44
CA LYS A 112 -2.92 -8.32 7.55
C LYS A 112 -3.71 -7.24 6.82
N PRO A 113 -4.59 -7.61 5.88
CA PRO A 113 -5.44 -6.63 5.22
C PRO A 113 -6.34 -5.92 6.23
N HIS A 114 -6.47 -4.62 6.08
CA HIS A 114 -7.30 -3.80 6.94
C HIS A 114 -7.77 -2.52 6.25
N LEU A 115 -8.98 -2.08 6.62
CA LEU A 115 -9.58 -0.82 6.21
C LEU A 115 -10.36 -0.25 7.37
N GLU A 116 -10.10 1.01 7.70
CA GLU A 116 -10.81 1.77 8.73
C GLU A 116 -10.99 3.21 8.29
N ILE A 117 -12.12 3.82 8.61
CA ILE A 117 -12.35 5.26 8.42
C ILE A 117 -12.57 5.88 9.79
N ILE A 118 -11.74 6.87 10.14
CA ILE A 118 -11.82 7.64 11.38
C ILE A 118 -11.83 9.12 11.01
N ASP A 119 -12.89 9.85 11.37
CA ASP A 119 -13.04 11.29 11.15
C ASP A 119 -12.63 11.76 9.73
N ASN A 120 -13.15 11.08 8.70
CA ASN A 120 -12.83 11.34 7.29
C ASN A 120 -11.36 11.12 6.91
N VAL A 121 -10.67 10.24 7.62
CA VAL A 121 -9.36 9.68 7.24
C VAL A 121 -9.51 8.21 6.96
N LEU A 122 -9.10 7.77 5.77
CA LEU A 122 -9.06 6.36 5.38
C LEU A 122 -7.70 5.77 5.73
N LEU A 123 -7.69 4.79 6.63
CA LEU A 123 -6.52 3.97 6.95
C LEU A 123 -6.64 2.64 6.21
N ILE A 124 -5.64 2.29 5.41
CA ILE A 124 -5.66 1.07 4.61
C ILE A 124 -4.33 0.33 4.65
N ASN A 125 -4.41 -1.01 4.76
CA ASN A 125 -3.29 -1.91 4.62
C ASN A 125 -3.69 -3.02 3.64
N PRO A 126 -2.97 -3.23 2.52
CA PRO A 126 -3.33 -4.26 1.54
C PRO A 126 -3.05 -5.69 2.02
N GLY A 127 -2.41 -5.85 3.18
CA GLY A 127 -1.89 -7.12 3.65
C GLY A 127 -0.51 -7.44 3.05
N SER A 128 -0.12 -8.68 3.03
CA SER A 128 1.13 -9.14 2.43
C SER A 128 0.85 -10.03 1.22
N SER A 129 1.52 -9.74 0.10
CA SER A 129 1.37 -10.55 -1.11
C SER A 129 2.05 -11.93 -1.02
N ASN A 130 3.07 -12.08 -0.17
CA ASN A 130 3.92 -13.28 -0.15
C ASN A 130 4.13 -13.89 1.24
N ARG A 131 3.93 -13.12 2.31
CA ARG A 131 4.19 -13.57 3.70
C ARG A 131 3.07 -13.17 4.66
N PRO A 132 1.82 -13.54 4.40
CA PRO A 132 0.71 -13.20 5.29
C PRO A 132 0.91 -13.79 6.69
N ILE A 133 0.38 -13.10 7.72
CA ILE A 133 0.36 -13.56 9.10
C ILE A 133 -1.10 -13.72 9.51
N LYS A 134 -1.55 -14.95 9.71
CA LYS A 134 -2.95 -15.29 10.07
C LYS A 134 -4.00 -14.70 9.11
N SER A 135 -3.65 -14.58 7.85
CA SER A 135 -4.53 -14.13 6.75
C SER A 135 -4.10 -14.83 5.46
N ASP A 136 -4.88 -14.68 4.40
CA ASP A 136 -4.47 -15.08 3.06
C ASP A 136 -3.54 -14.03 2.44
N PRO A 137 -2.69 -14.40 1.48
CA PRO A 137 -1.95 -13.43 0.68
C PRO A 137 -2.91 -12.48 -0.02
N SER A 138 -2.62 -11.18 0.01
CA SER A 138 -3.53 -10.17 -0.52
C SER A 138 -2.81 -8.95 -1.07
N ILE A 139 -3.52 -8.26 -1.95
CA ILE A 139 -3.29 -6.92 -2.47
C ILE A 139 -4.61 -6.16 -2.41
N ALA A 140 -4.60 -4.87 -2.73
CA ALA A 140 -5.84 -4.11 -2.88
C ALA A 140 -5.80 -3.22 -4.12
N VAL A 141 -6.96 -2.79 -4.59
CA VAL A 141 -7.11 -1.77 -5.62
C VAL A 141 -7.99 -0.66 -5.07
N LEU A 142 -7.49 0.57 -5.16
CA LEU A 142 -8.28 1.78 -4.89
C LEU A 142 -8.84 2.32 -6.19
N ASN A 143 -10.09 2.76 -6.15
CA ASN A 143 -10.70 3.55 -7.20
C ASN A 143 -10.96 4.96 -6.67
N ILE A 144 -10.23 5.94 -7.19
CA ILE A 144 -10.39 7.35 -6.84
C ILE A 144 -10.85 8.12 -8.08
N ASP A 145 -11.94 8.85 -7.96
CA ASP A 145 -12.50 9.69 -9.01
C ASP A 145 -12.60 11.15 -8.54
N LYS A 146 -12.47 12.10 -9.48
CA LYS A 146 -12.58 13.54 -9.21
C LYS A 146 -13.94 13.96 -8.65
N SER A 147 -14.97 13.15 -8.82
CA SER A 147 -16.30 13.37 -8.26
C SER A 147 -16.42 12.93 -6.80
N HIS A 148 -15.43 12.21 -6.26
CA HIS A 148 -15.43 11.81 -4.87
C HIS A 148 -15.15 13.02 -3.97
N GLU A 149 -16.02 13.26 -3.00
CA GLU A 149 -15.93 14.41 -2.07
C GLU A 149 -15.45 14.01 -0.67
N SER A 150 -15.61 12.73 -0.32
CA SER A 150 -15.19 12.17 0.96
C SER A 150 -14.40 10.87 0.79
N VAL A 151 -13.63 10.49 1.78
CA VAL A 151 -12.90 9.20 1.74
C VAL A 151 -13.85 7.99 1.72
N GLY A 152 -15.09 8.16 2.13
CA GLY A 152 -16.13 7.14 2.04
C GLY A 152 -16.57 6.82 0.61
N ASP A 153 -16.29 7.71 -0.35
CA ASP A 153 -16.60 7.51 -1.77
C ASP A 153 -15.53 6.68 -2.49
N ILE A 154 -14.34 6.54 -1.88
CA ILE A 154 -13.22 5.79 -2.45
C ILE A 154 -13.56 4.31 -2.48
N GLY A 155 -13.61 3.73 -3.68
CA GLY A 155 -13.74 2.28 -3.84
C GLY A 155 -12.48 1.54 -3.40
N VAL A 156 -12.64 0.49 -2.60
CA VAL A 156 -11.53 -0.35 -2.11
C VAL A 156 -11.87 -1.82 -2.30
N ASP A 157 -11.12 -2.50 -3.16
CA ASP A 157 -11.26 -3.92 -3.43
C ASP A 157 -10.03 -4.68 -2.92
N PHE A 158 -10.22 -5.52 -1.90
CA PHE A 158 -9.19 -6.47 -1.47
C PHE A 158 -9.21 -7.72 -2.32
N ILE A 159 -8.05 -8.11 -2.82
CA ILE A 159 -7.90 -9.26 -3.72
C ILE A 159 -7.02 -10.30 -3.03
N LYS A 160 -7.59 -11.46 -2.77
CA LYS A 160 -6.85 -12.64 -2.32
C LYS A 160 -6.03 -13.21 -3.48
N LEU A 161 -4.76 -13.46 -3.25
CA LEU A 161 -3.79 -13.99 -4.22
C LEU A 161 -3.76 -15.53 -4.26
#